data_8730371ab6c8a877430c3208b0b536ba
#
_entry.id   8730371ab6c8a877430c3208b0b536ba
#
_cell.length_a   1.000
_cell.length_b   1.000
_cell.length_c   1.000
_cell.angle_alpha   90.00
_cell.angle_beta   90.00
_cell.angle_gamma   90.00
#
_symmetry.space_group_name_H-M   'P 1'
#
loop_
_entity.id
_entity.type
_entity.pdbx_description
1 polymer ?
#
loop_
_entity_poly.entity_id
_entity_poly.type
_entity_poly.pdbx_seq_one_letter_code
_entity_poly.pdbx_strand_id
1 'polypeptide(L)'
;MLTSYRRVVAGLLLLVGVAWMSSAAAQTWTDVIAPDLRFKVEMPAPVERATADEKEAWYAGPRTVYQAALNGQNFDFDHIDYKPDFPRLQDSKAMVLELGRGVAEKAFPKDKYKYIRDEAFTLEGWDGYALDIETEKGDGVMMRTVLVKNRLYRLLASYAADDTAKAAAKRFVDSFKVSETR
;
A
#
# COMPACT_ATOMS: atom_id res chain seq x y z
N MET A 1 -51.87 -34.17 57.80
CA MET A 1 -52.11 -33.96 56.37
C MET A 1 -51.37 -32.73 55.96
N LEU A 2 -50.43 -32.90 55.08
CA LEU A 2 -49.39 -31.92 54.70
C LEU A 2 -49.91 -30.78 53.87
N THR A 3 -49.59 -29.55 54.23
CA THR A 3 -49.70 -28.39 53.41
C THR A 3 -48.35 -27.76 53.20
N SER A 4 -47.85 -27.89 51.98
CA SER A 4 -46.53 -27.44 51.55
C SER A 4 -46.52 -25.92 51.30
N TYR A 5 -45.60 -25.24 51.98
CA TYR A 5 -45.29 -23.85 51.71
C TYR A 5 -44.39 -23.73 50.51
N ARG A 6 -44.87 -23.17 49.41
CA ARG A 6 -44.06 -22.69 48.30
C ARG A 6 -43.62 -21.28 48.57
N ARG A 7 -42.34 -21.09 48.98
CA ARG A 7 -41.69 -19.77 48.97
C ARG A 7 -41.16 -19.50 47.57
N VAL A 8 -41.78 -18.50 46.92
CA VAL A 8 -41.27 -17.90 45.68
C VAL A 8 -40.17 -16.93 46.03
N VAL A 9 -38.91 -17.30 45.74
CA VAL A 9 -37.77 -16.41 45.80
C VAL A 9 -37.65 -15.82 44.42
N ALA A 10 -38.05 -14.56 44.27
CA ALA A 10 -37.79 -13.77 43.08
C ALA A 10 -36.32 -13.32 43.07
N GLY A 11 -35.49 -14.05 42.33
CA GLY A 11 -34.10 -13.70 42.09
C GLY A 11 -34.04 -12.62 41.03
N LEU A 12 -33.70 -11.37 41.44
CA LEU A 12 -33.41 -10.27 40.55
C LEU A 12 -32.06 -10.52 39.86
N LEU A 13 -32.09 -11.08 38.65
CA LEU A 13 -30.91 -11.18 37.77
C LEU A 13 -30.60 -9.81 37.19
N LEU A 14 -29.71 -9.07 37.83
CA LEU A 14 -29.03 -7.89 37.26
C LEU A 14 -28.12 -8.41 36.14
N LEU A 15 -28.61 -8.38 34.90
CA LEU A 15 -27.82 -8.49 33.69
C LEU A 15 -26.95 -7.22 33.57
N VAL A 16 -25.74 -7.28 34.13
CA VAL A 16 -24.69 -6.33 33.80
C VAL A 16 -24.25 -6.63 32.37
N GLY A 17 -24.91 -5.96 31.43
CA GLY A 17 -24.46 -5.92 30.05
C GLY A 17 -23.13 -5.17 30.00
N VAL A 18 -22.04 -5.91 30.04
CA VAL A 18 -20.72 -5.38 29.65
C VAL A 18 -20.82 -5.13 28.15
N ALA A 19 -21.17 -3.89 27.81
CA ALA A 19 -20.98 -3.40 26.46
C ALA A 19 -19.48 -3.47 26.18
N TRP A 20 -19.06 -4.46 25.47
CA TRP A 20 -17.76 -4.50 24.84
C TRP A 20 -17.77 -3.38 23.81
N MET A 21 -17.43 -2.17 24.24
CA MET A 21 -17.02 -1.13 23.30
C MET A 21 -15.74 -1.66 22.68
N SER A 22 -15.88 -2.34 21.54
CA SER A 22 -14.78 -2.48 20.60
C SER A 22 -14.39 -1.05 20.25
N SER A 23 -13.44 -0.48 20.98
CA SER A 23 -12.77 0.73 20.55
C SER A 23 -12.18 0.34 19.19
N ALA A 24 -12.82 0.78 18.11
CA ALA A 24 -12.18 0.85 16.82
C ALA A 24 -10.94 1.70 17.08
N ALA A 25 -9.81 1.05 17.31
CA ALA A 25 -8.54 1.73 17.44
C ALA A 25 -8.43 2.58 16.18
N ALA A 26 -8.46 3.90 16.36
CA ALA A 26 -8.34 4.82 15.25
C ALA A 26 -7.05 4.42 14.53
N GLN A 27 -7.21 3.95 13.32
CA GLN A 27 -6.11 3.38 12.56
C GLN A 27 -5.09 4.46 12.31
N THR A 28 -3.94 4.30 12.93
CA THR A 28 -2.85 5.25 12.87
C THR A 28 -2.10 5.07 11.57
N TRP A 29 -1.98 6.16 10.82
CA TRP A 29 -1.05 6.27 9.71
C TRP A 29 0.27 6.80 10.24
N THR A 30 1.36 6.30 9.75
CA THR A 30 2.70 6.71 10.16
C THR A 30 3.52 7.12 8.95
N ASP A 31 4.41 8.09 9.17
CA ASP A 31 5.39 8.48 8.18
C ASP A 31 6.51 7.44 8.12
N VAL A 32 6.73 6.85 6.96
CA VAL A 32 7.92 6.09 6.63
C VAL A 32 8.90 7.03 5.95
N ILE A 33 9.99 7.32 6.63
CA ILE A 33 11.04 8.21 6.14
C ILE A 33 12.30 7.39 5.92
N ALA A 34 12.95 7.57 4.76
CA ALA A 34 14.21 6.91 4.47
C ALA A 34 15.29 7.30 5.50
N PRO A 35 16.19 6.37 5.89
CA PRO A 35 17.33 6.72 6.71
C PRO A 35 18.25 7.80 6.08
N ASP A 36 18.32 7.82 4.75
CA ASP A 36 19.05 8.82 3.95
C ASP A 36 18.19 10.05 3.59
N LEU A 37 16.97 10.15 4.15
CA LEU A 37 16.01 11.24 3.95
C LEU A 37 15.58 11.49 2.50
N ARG A 38 15.81 10.55 1.59
CA ARG A 38 15.53 10.73 0.15
C ARG A 38 14.04 10.60 -0.20
N PHE A 39 13.23 10.02 0.68
CA PHE A 39 11.78 9.93 0.49
C PHE A 39 11.01 9.96 1.81
N LYS A 40 9.73 10.24 1.68
CA LYS A 40 8.70 10.10 2.70
C LYS A 40 7.43 9.51 2.07
N VAL A 41 6.78 8.60 2.79
CA VAL A 41 5.46 8.06 2.43
C VAL A 41 4.65 7.77 3.70
N GLU A 42 3.33 7.98 3.66
CA GLU A 42 2.44 7.59 4.77
C GLU A 42 1.96 6.15 4.57
N MET A 43 2.05 5.32 5.60
CA MET A 43 1.57 3.93 5.58
C MET A 43 0.72 3.62 6.82
N PRO A 44 -0.25 2.69 6.74
CA PRO A 44 -0.93 2.20 7.94
C PRO A 44 0.06 1.53 8.90
N ALA A 45 -0.08 1.79 10.20
CA ALA A 45 0.73 1.10 11.20
C ALA A 45 0.09 -0.26 11.62
N PRO A 46 0.91 -1.29 11.95
CA PRO A 46 2.36 -1.29 11.94
C PRO A 46 2.95 -1.47 10.52
N VAL A 47 4.15 -0.94 10.30
CA VAL A 47 4.89 -1.11 9.05
C VAL A 47 6.04 -2.09 9.27
N GLU A 48 6.10 -3.13 8.48
CA GLU A 48 7.20 -4.09 8.43
C GLU A 48 8.23 -3.64 7.39
N ARG A 49 9.51 -3.79 7.70
CA ARG A 49 10.61 -3.51 6.78
C ARG A 49 11.46 -4.75 6.58
N ALA A 50 11.74 -5.07 5.32
CA ALA A 50 12.63 -6.16 4.94
C ALA A 50 13.60 -5.71 3.84
N THR A 51 14.67 -6.49 3.64
CA THR A 51 15.58 -6.35 2.50
C THR A 51 15.62 -7.67 1.74
N ALA A 52 15.68 -7.58 0.42
CA ALA A 52 15.81 -8.73 -0.47
C ALA A 52 17.04 -8.54 -1.35
N ASP A 53 17.93 -9.55 -1.35
CA ASP A 53 19.07 -9.54 -2.24
C ASP A 53 18.60 -9.75 -3.68
N GLU A 54 18.92 -8.79 -4.53
CA GLU A 54 18.63 -8.84 -5.96
C GLU A 54 19.90 -9.26 -6.72
N LYS A 55 19.73 -10.22 -7.63
CA LYS A 55 20.86 -10.84 -8.35
C LYS A 55 21.19 -10.17 -9.68
N GLU A 56 20.40 -9.19 -10.08
CA GLU A 56 20.62 -8.49 -11.35
C GLU A 56 21.92 -7.67 -11.30
N ALA A 57 22.73 -7.82 -12.34
CA ALA A 57 24.06 -7.20 -12.40
C ALA A 57 24.02 -5.66 -12.33
N TRP A 58 22.89 -5.03 -12.66
CA TRP A 58 22.73 -3.58 -12.69
C TRP A 58 22.22 -2.96 -11.39
N TYR A 59 21.89 -3.76 -10.38
CA TYR A 59 21.52 -3.23 -9.07
C TYR A 59 22.79 -2.89 -8.24
N ALA A 60 22.71 -1.79 -7.52
CA ALA A 60 23.80 -1.30 -6.66
C ALA A 60 23.72 -1.83 -5.22
N GLY A 61 22.66 -2.57 -4.89
CA GLY A 61 22.43 -3.11 -3.55
C GLY A 61 21.12 -3.87 -3.44
N PRO A 62 20.72 -4.27 -2.23
CA PRO A 62 19.48 -4.97 -2.01
C PRO A 62 18.26 -4.07 -2.25
N ARG A 63 17.14 -4.66 -2.62
CA ARG A 63 15.85 -4.00 -2.59
C ARG A 63 15.37 -3.88 -1.16
N THR A 64 14.95 -2.69 -0.76
CA THR A 64 14.27 -2.48 0.52
C THR A 64 12.76 -2.43 0.31
N VAL A 65 12.04 -3.20 1.11
CA VAL A 65 10.57 -3.34 1.04
C VAL A 65 9.97 -2.90 2.37
N TYR A 66 8.90 -2.14 2.31
CA TYR A 66 8.05 -1.76 3.43
C TYR A 66 6.65 -2.27 3.16
N GLN A 67 6.05 -2.95 4.13
CA GLN A 67 4.74 -3.55 3.99
C GLN A 67 3.86 -3.20 5.16
N ALA A 68 2.58 -3.00 4.88
CA ALA A 68 1.56 -2.79 5.89
C ALA A 68 0.24 -3.41 5.42
N ALA A 69 -0.61 -3.77 6.37
CA ALA A 69 -1.95 -4.25 6.09
C ALA A 69 -3.01 -3.44 6.85
N LEU A 70 -4.15 -3.22 6.21
CA LEU A 70 -5.26 -2.45 6.75
C LEU A 70 -6.59 -3.06 6.31
N ASN A 71 -7.36 -3.63 7.24
CA ASN A 71 -8.69 -4.19 6.94
C ASN A 71 -8.71 -5.14 5.72
N GLY A 72 -7.68 -6.00 5.61
CA GLY A 72 -7.53 -6.93 4.49
C GLY A 72 -6.92 -6.33 3.21
N GLN A 73 -6.58 -5.05 3.21
CA GLN A 73 -5.83 -4.40 2.13
C GLN A 73 -4.33 -4.52 2.38
N ASN A 74 -3.54 -4.58 1.31
CA ASN A 74 -2.08 -4.57 1.38
C ASN A 74 -1.54 -3.26 0.82
N PHE A 75 -0.51 -2.75 1.48
CA PHE A 75 0.23 -1.55 1.12
C PHE A 75 1.71 -1.92 1.04
N ASP A 76 2.24 -1.91 -0.15
CA ASP A 76 3.62 -2.26 -0.44
C ASP A 76 4.35 -1.04 -1.00
N PHE A 77 5.47 -0.71 -0.40
CA PHE A 77 6.39 0.30 -0.89
C PHE A 77 7.79 -0.32 -0.97
N ASP A 78 8.45 -0.20 -2.09
CA ASP A 78 9.82 -0.65 -2.22
C ASP A 78 10.69 0.32 -3.02
N HIS A 79 12.00 0.21 -2.79
CA HIS A 79 12.98 0.91 -3.60
C HIS A 79 14.22 0.05 -3.84
N ILE A 80 14.86 0.32 -4.98
CA ILE A 80 16.13 -0.28 -5.37
C ILE A 80 16.99 0.74 -6.09
N ASP A 81 18.30 0.72 -5.82
CA ASP A 81 19.27 1.56 -6.51
C ASP A 81 19.87 0.80 -7.70
N TYR A 82 19.87 1.43 -8.87
CA TYR A 82 20.67 0.99 -10.00
C TYR A 82 22.09 1.55 -9.92
N LYS A 83 23.06 0.85 -10.51
CA LYS A 83 24.39 1.38 -10.71
C LYS A 83 24.31 2.65 -11.57
N PRO A 84 25.09 3.70 -11.25
CA PRO A 84 25.00 4.98 -11.97
C PRO A 84 25.31 4.87 -13.47
N ASP A 85 26.08 3.88 -13.88
CA ASP A 85 26.45 3.59 -15.26
C ASP A 85 25.43 2.68 -16.00
N PHE A 86 24.28 2.37 -15.38
CA PHE A 86 23.24 1.60 -16.04
C PHE A 86 22.66 2.38 -17.24
N PRO A 87 22.81 1.87 -18.49
CA PRO A 87 22.55 2.65 -19.71
C PRO A 87 21.11 3.16 -19.82
N ARG A 88 20.13 2.43 -19.24
CA ARG A 88 18.71 2.79 -19.32
C ARG A 88 18.33 4.01 -18.48
N LEU A 89 19.18 4.44 -17.56
CA LEU A 89 18.97 5.67 -16.78
C LEU A 89 19.00 6.92 -17.65
N GLN A 90 19.58 6.85 -18.87
CA GLN A 90 19.61 7.97 -19.83
C GLN A 90 18.22 8.27 -20.42
N ASP A 91 17.32 7.28 -20.44
CA ASP A 91 15.92 7.45 -20.83
C ASP A 91 14.99 6.99 -19.69
N SER A 92 14.94 7.81 -18.66
CA SER A 92 14.16 7.55 -17.44
C SER A 92 12.68 7.34 -17.75
N LYS A 93 12.13 8.11 -18.69
CA LYS A 93 10.73 8.01 -19.10
C LYS A 93 10.42 6.67 -19.76
N ALA A 94 11.21 6.25 -20.72
CA ALA A 94 11.02 4.94 -21.36
C ALA A 94 11.19 3.81 -20.35
N MET A 95 12.17 3.93 -19.47
CA MET A 95 12.44 2.93 -18.44
C MET A 95 11.25 2.73 -17.48
N VAL A 96 10.70 3.79 -16.90
CA VAL A 96 9.56 3.65 -15.97
C VAL A 96 8.30 3.16 -16.65
N LEU A 97 8.05 3.57 -17.90
CA LEU A 97 6.93 3.07 -18.68
C LEU A 97 7.04 1.58 -18.96
N GLU A 98 8.20 1.11 -19.39
CA GLU A 98 8.43 -0.31 -19.67
C GLU A 98 8.33 -1.16 -18.41
N LEU A 99 8.96 -0.72 -17.30
CA LEU A 99 8.90 -1.44 -16.03
C LEU A 99 7.47 -1.48 -15.49
N GLY A 100 6.74 -0.36 -15.52
CA GLY A 100 5.37 -0.30 -15.04
C GLY A 100 4.42 -1.14 -15.88
N ARG A 101 4.47 -1.01 -17.21
CA ARG A 101 3.65 -1.81 -18.13
C ARG A 101 3.98 -3.30 -18.07
N GLY A 102 5.26 -3.65 -17.96
CA GLY A 102 5.67 -5.04 -17.84
C GLY A 102 5.13 -5.73 -16.59
N VAL A 103 4.98 -5.01 -15.48
CA VAL A 103 4.27 -5.49 -14.29
C VAL A 103 2.77 -5.58 -14.56
N ALA A 104 2.18 -4.53 -15.13
CA ALA A 104 0.76 -4.46 -15.42
C ALA A 104 0.29 -5.63 -16.31
N GLU A 105 0.95 -5.86 -17.42
CA GLU A 105 0.58 -6.89 -18.39
C GLU A 105 0.69 -8.31 -17.82
N LYS A 106 1.68 -8.56 -16.97
CA LYS A 106 1.89 -9.88 -16.35
C LYS A 106 0.95 -10.14 -15.19
N ALA A 107 0.73 -9.14 -14.32
CA ALA A 107 -0.02 -9.30 -13.08
C ALA A 107 -1.52 -9.03 -13.26
N PHE A 108 -1.90 -8.18 -14.21
CA PHE A 108 -3.25 -7.63 -14.35
C PHE A 108 -3.72 -7.70 -15.82
N PRO A 109 -4.00 -8.88 -16.38
CA PRO A 109 -4.41 -9.00 -17.77
C PRO A 109 -5.72 -8.25 -18.06
N LYS A 110 -5.78 -7.54 -19.20
CA LYS A 110 -6.87 -6.63 -19.59
C LYS A 110 -8.23 -7.30 -19.80
N ASP A 111 -8.27 -8.59 -19.96
CA ASP A 111 -9.51 -9.38 -20.01
C ASP A 111 -10.17 -9.59 -18.64
N LYS A 112 -9.46 -9.33 -17.53
CA LYS A 112 -9.93 -9.49 -16.15
C LYS A 112 -10.03 -8.18 -15.39
N TYR A 113 -9.34 -7.14 -15.84
CA TYR A 113 -9.25 -5.87 -15.16
C TYR A 113 -9.59 -4.71 -16.07
N LYS A 114 -10.40 -3.78 -15.57
CA LYS A 114 -10.62 -2.49 -16.19
C LYS A 114 -9.48 -1.56 -15.79
N TYR A 115 -8.78 -1.01 -16.77
CA TYR A 115 -7.75 -0.01 -16.56
C TYR A 115 -8.40 1.36 -16.42
N ILE A 116 -8.35 1.92 -15.21
CA ILE A 116 -8.91 3.25 -14.90
C ILE A 116 -7.88 4.33 -15.20
N ARG A 117 -6.60 4.04 -14.91
CA ARG A 117 -5.45 4.88 -15.20
C ARG A 117 -4.30 4.02 -15.72
N ASP A 118 -3.69 4.39 -16.82
CA ASP A 118 -2.54 3.72 -17.46
C ASP A 118 -1.73 4.78 -18.20
N GLU A 119 -0.93 5.55 -17.46
CA GLU A 119 -0.28 6.73 -18.04
C GLU A 119 1.05 7.10 -17.38
N ALA A 120 1.89 7.81 -18.14
CA ALA A 120 3.03 8.51 -17.59
C ALA A 120 2.57 9.72 -16.76
N PHE A 121 3.30 10.00 -15.67
CA PHE A 121 3.13 11.22 -14.88
C PHE A 121 4.49 11.77 -14.44
N THR A 122 4.50 12.92 -13.81
CA THR A 122 5.70 13.45 -13.16
C THR A 122 5.43 13.71 -11.68
N LEU A 123 6.40 13.36 -10.83
CA LEU A 123 6.42 13.67 -9.41
C LEU A 123 7.60 14.60 -9.14
N GLU A 124 7.32 15.85 -8.78
CA GLU A 124 8.36 16.86 -8.48
C GLU A 124 9.43 16.98 -9.58
N GLY A 125 9.01 16.78 -10.84
CA GLY A 125 9.86 16.82 -12.02
C GLY A 125 10.49 15.48 -12.43
N TRP A 126 10.34 14.42 -11.64
CA TRP A 126 10.84 13.07 -11.95
C TRP A 126 9.82 12.25 -12.74
N ASP A 127 10.32 11.43 -13.67
CA ASP A 127 9.47 10.61 -14.51
C ASP A 127 8.85 9.46 -13.72
N GLY A 128 7.57 9.23 -13.91
CA GLY A 128 6.79 8.16 -13.28
C GLY A 128 5.76 7.52 -14.21
N TYR A 129 5.23 6.40 -13.75
CA TYR A 129 4.13 5.67 -14.36
C TYR A 129 3.06 5.36 -13.31
N ALA A 130 1.81 5.63 -13.65
CA ALA A 130 0.65 5.39 -12.82
C ALA A 130 -0.26 4.34 -13.46
N LEU A 131 -0.65 3.34 -12.66
CA LEU A 131 -1.64 2.34 -13.01
C LEU A 131 -2.69 2.27 -11.90
N ASP A 132 -3.96 2.44 -12.26
CA ASP A 132 -5.11 2.16 -11.40
C ASP A 132 -6.03 1.21 -12.16
N ILE A 133 -6.34 0.07 -11.56
CA ILE A 133 -7.16 -0.98 -12.15
C ILE A 133 -8.27 -1.41 -11.21
N GLU A 134 -9.36 -1.88 -11.76
CA GLU A 134 -10.49 -2.46 -11.03
C GLU A 134 -10.95 -3.75 -11.67
N THR A 135 -11.44 -4.68 -10.84
CA THR A 135 -12.23 -5.82 -11.30
C THR A 135 -13.67 -5.40 -11.58
N GLU A 136 -14.49 -6.27 -12.16
CA GLU A 136 -15.92 -6.05 -12.32
C GLU A 136 -16.66 -5.86 -10.97
N LYS A 137 -16.08 -6.35 -9.87
CA LYS A 137 -16.65 -6.22 -8.52
C LYS A 137 -16.29 -4.91 -7.84
N GLY A 138 -15.36 -4.11 -8.43
CA GLY A 138 -14.92 -2.82 -7.90
C GLY A 138 -13.73 -2.88 -6.95
N ASP A 139 -13.24 -4.07 -6.59
CA ASP A 139 -11.94 -4.21 -5.94
C ASP A 139 -10.82 -3.93 -6.94
N GLY A 140 -9.69 -3.43 -6.46
CA GLY A 140 -8.65 -3.00 -7.39
C GLY A 140 -7.28 -2.78 -6.78
N VAL A 141 -6.41 -2.21 -7.60
CA VAL A 141 -5.02 -1.89 -7.25
C VAL A 141 -4.66 -0.51 -7.79
N MET A 142 -3.95 0.27 -6.99
CA MET A 142 -3.24 1.48 -7.40
C MET A 142 -1.74 1.22 -7.35
N MET A 143 -1.03 1.52 -8.43
CA MET A 143 0.42 1.38 -8.52
C MET A 143 1.06 2.69 -9.01
N ARG A 144 2.17 3.05 -8.41
CA ARG A 144 3.04 4.14 -8.86
C ARG A 144 4.47 3.63 -8.97
N THR A 145 5.13 3.97 -10.05
CA THR A 145 6.55 3.70 -10.27
C THR A 145 7.22 5.03 -10.59
N VAL A 146 8.27 5.40 -9.87
CA VAL A 146 8.99 6.67 -10.06
C VAL A 146 10.49 6.41 -10.07
N LEU A 147 11.20 6.97 -11.04
CA LEU A 147 12.67 6.92 -11.08
C LEU A 147 13.25 8.28 -10.73
N VAL A 148 14.03 8.32 -9.64
CA VAL A 148 14.72 9.51 -9.15
C VAL A 148 16.22 9.28 -9.26
N LYS A 149 16.88 9.95 -10.18
CA LYS A 149 18.28 9.66 -10.52
C LYS A 149 18.47 8.18 -10.87
N ASN A 150 19.08 7.42 -9.96
CA ASN A 150 19.34 5.99 -10.12
C ASN A 150 18.49 5.12 -9.18
N ARG A 151 17.56 5.71 -8.41
CA ARG A 151 16.68 4.95 -7.50
C ARG A 151 15.27 4.81 -8.08
N LEU A 152 14.84 3.57 -8.25
CA LEU A 152 13.46 3.22 -8.58
C LEU A 152 12.65 3.05 -7.30
N TYR A 153 11.51 3.73 -7.24
CA TYR A 153 10.50 3.60 -6.20
C TYR A 153 9.25 2.96 -6.77
N ARG A 154 8.64 2.04 -6.03
CA ARG A 154 7.36 1.44 -6.40
C ARG A 154 6.43 1.45 -5.21
N LEU A 155 5.20 1.89 -5.44
CA LEU A 155 4.10 1.87 -4.51
C LEU A 155 3.00 1.01 -5.11
N LEU A 156 2.43 0.11 -4.30
CA LEU A 156 1.30 -0.72 -4.68
C LEU A 156 0.33 -0.82 -3.51
N ALA A 157 -0.92 -0.47 -3.73
CA ALA A 157 -1.98 -0.65 -2.75
C ALA A 157 -3.14 -1.42 -3.38
N SER A 158 -3.55 -2.53 -2.75
CA SER A 158 -4.82 -3.19 -3.07
C SER A 158 -5.96 -2.53 -2.28
N TYR A 159 -7.18 -2.56 -2.82
CA TYR A 159 -8.36 -2.06 -2.13
C TYR A 159 -9.59 -2.91 -2.43
N ALA A 160 -10.47 -3.03 -1.43
CA ALA A 160 -11.79 -3.64 -1.58
C ALA A 160 -12.75 -2.69 -2.32
N ALA A 161 -13.89 -3.23 -2.76
CA ALA A 161 -14.92 -2.49 -3.49
C ALA A 161 -15.74 -1.57 -2.58
N ASP A 162 -15.08 -0.72 -1.80
CA ASP A 162 -15.70 0.30 -0.96
C ASP A 162 -14.89 1.61 -1.00
N ASP A 163 -15.58 2.73 -0.79
CA ASP A 163 -14.98 4.07 -0.90
C ASP A 163 -13.90 4.32 0.16
N THR A 164 -14.03 3.76 1.36
CA THR A 164 -13.04 3.93 2.43
C THR A 164 -11.75 3.23 2.08
N ALA A 165 -11.84 2.00 1.59
CA ALA A 165 -10.71 1.22 1.13
C ALA A 165 -9.99 1.91 -0.04
N LYS A 166 -10.75 2.39 -1.02
CA LYS A 166 -10.22 3.13 -2.17
C LYS A 166 -9.55 4.45 -1.75
N ALA A 167 -10.15 5.18 -0.79
CA ALA A 167 -9.58 6.39 -0.24
C ALA A 167 -8.26 6.14 0.50
N ALA A 168 -8.16 5.02 1.24
CA ALA A 168 -6.93 4.62 1.91
C ALA A 168 -5.80 4.30 0.90
N ALA A 169 -6.11 3.53 -0.16
CA ALA A 169 -5.16 3.25 -1.24
C ALA A 169 -4.69 4.55 -1.92
N LYS A 170 -5.62 5.47 -2.21
CA LYS A 170 -5.31 6.77 -2.80
C LYS A 170 -4.43 7.62 -1.86
N ARG A 171 -4.75 7.69 -0.55
CA ARG A 171 -3.93 8.38 0.44
C ARG A 171 -2.50 7.90 0.42
N PHE A 172 -2.29 6.59 0.42
CA PHE A 172 -0.95 6.00 0.38
C PHE A 172 -0.17 6.46 -0.84
N VAL A 173 -0.70 6.24 -2.06
CA VAL A 173 0.04 6.56 -3.28
C VAL A 173 0.25 8.06 -3.50
N ASP A 174 -0.65 8.91 -2.99
CA ASP A 174 -0.54 10.37 -3.10
C ASP A 174 0.35 10.98 -2.01
N SER A 175 0.61 10.27 -0.92
CA SER A 175 1.47 10.76 0.18
C SER A 175 2.96 10.71 -0.15
N PHE A 176 3.34 9.97 -1.19
CA PHE A 176 4.73 9.78 -1.56
C PHE A 176 5.38 11.07 -2.04
N LYS A 177 6.51 11.39 -1.45
CA LYS A 177 7.33 12.56 -1.77
C LYS A 177 8.80 12.17 -1.85
N VAL A 178 9.53 12.86 -2.69
CA VAL A 178 10.98 12.75 -2.78
C VAL A 178 11.63 14.04 -2.29
N SER A 179 12.77 13.93 -1.64
CA SER A 179 13.49 15.10 -1.10
C SER A 179 14.55 15.63 -2.06
N GLU A 180 14.72 14.99 -3.21
CA GLU A 180 15.68 15.38 -4.24
C GLU A 180 15.02 16.24 -5.30
N THR A 181 15.58 17.41 -5.53
CA THR A 181 15.24 18.27 -6.68
C THR A 181 15.94 17.81 -7.95
N ARG A 182 15.29 17.96 -9.08
CA ARG A 182 15.83 17.66 -10.40
C ARG A 182 16.88 18.71 -10.82
#